data_eb624ed7ee27e626c7d46d73368aa5a8
#
_entry.id   eb624ed7ee27e626c7d46d73368aa5a8
#
_cell.length_a   1.000
_cell.length_b   1.000
_cell.length_c   1.000
_cell.angle_alpha   90.00
_cell.angle_beta   90.00
_cell.angle_gamma   90.00
#
_symmetry.space_group_name_H-M   'P 1'
#
loop_
_entity.id
_entity.type
_entity.pdbx_description
1 polymer ?
#
loop_
_entity_poly.entity_id
_entity_poly.type
_entity_poly.pdbx_seq_one_letter_code
_entity_poly.pdbx_strand_id
1 'polypeptide(L)'
;MTTKFLYTVIASLITLGAYAQKSDGTTKSLVKAELEFAESLAKNGSKTAYTTFAANDALVFRPNPVNAKTFYGAQPESTDVVWIPVYAKVSRSGDFGFTTGPFTVAVKEYGQYFSIWKVVNGKWELALDLGVSHNKPLNKVRTQFIEPNDFYKPKFLNDKQRQTGAEIIGTTEETLNTLLKTHGVSAFAGFANHDVRVLFPGYEPIIGKDKAVAFFNSMFAKVSLKRTKVVKADGGDLAYTYGVAAIDYKADLRESFHYVFVYERQPDAMWNLISIVFAPAER
;
A
#
# COMPACT_ATOMS: atom_id res chain seq x y z
N MET A 1 -34.85 28.79 -56.20
CA MET A 1 -33.46 28.44 -55.95
C MET A 1 -33.21 28.55 -54.43
N THR A 2 -33.29 27.46 -53.72
CA THR A 2 -33.13 27.41 -52.28
C THR A 2 -31.85 26.63 -51.96
N THR A 3 -30.83 27.36 -51.57
CA THR A 3 -29.49 26.82 -51.22
C THR A 3 -29.54 26.23 -49.78
N LYS A 4 -29.46 24.91 -49.66
CA LYS A 4 -29.33 24.23 -48.36
C LYS A 4 -27.88 24.29 -47.92
N PHE A 5 -27.60 24.99 -46.81
CA PHE A 5 -26.31 24.93 -46.09
C PHE A 5 -26.26 23.66 -45.25
N LEU A 6 -25.32 22.80 -45.59
CA LEU A 6 -25.02 21.58 -44.85
C LEU A 6 -23.99 21.91 -43.75
N TYR A 7 -24.41 21.99 -42.47
CA TYR A 7 -23.50 22.12 -41.37
C TYR A 7 -22.92 20.74 -41.02
N THR A 8 -21.68 20.52 -41.37
CA THR A 8 -20.90 19.36 -40.92
C THR A 8 -20.41 19.65 -39.51
N VAL A 9 -21.03 19.04 -38.49
CA VAL A 9 -20.54 19.04 -37.13
C VAL A 9 -19.41 18.00 -37.04
N ILE A 10 -18.16 18.47 -36.98
CA ILE A 10 -17.00 17.64 -36.66
C ILE A 10 -17.01 17.44 -35.14
N ALA A 11 -17.54 16.31 -34.70
CA ALA A 11 -17.37 15.84 -33.34
C ALA A 11 -15.94 15.35 -33.20
N SER A 12 -15.06 16.21 -32.67
CA SER A 12 -13.71 15.78 -32.21
C SER A 12 -13.90 14.90 -30.99
N LEU A 13 -13.79 13.57 -31.18
CA LEU A 13 -13.59 12.62 -30.10
C LEU A 13 -12.21 12.91 -29.46
N ILE A 14 -12.22 13.66 -28.38
CA ILE A 14 -11.07 13.74 -27.49
C ILE A 14 -11.04 12.40 -26.75
N THR A 15 -10.28 11.45 -27.26
CA THR A 15 -9.89 10.28 -26.48
C THR A 15 -8.95 10.78 -25.38
N LEU A 16 -9.51 11.04 -24.20
CA LEU A 16 -8.73 11.19 -22.96
C LEU A 16 -8.09 9.82 -22.70
N GLY A 17 -6.92 9.60 -23.28
CA GLY A 17 -6.07 8.50 -22.90
C GLY A 17 -5.77 8.62 -21.40
N ALA A 18 -6.14 7.63 -20.61
CA ALA A 18 -5.75 7.54 -19.23
C ALA A 18 -4.21 7.40 -19.19
N TYR A 19 -3.52 8.50 -18.95
CA TYR A 19 -2.06 8.51 -18.73
C TYR A 19 -1.80 8.49 -17.25
N ALA A 20 -0.88 7.63 -16.80
CA ALA A 20 -0.41 7.64 -15.42
C ALA A 20 0.04 9.05 -15.02
N GLN A 21 -0.38 9.50 -13.84
CA GLN A 21 -0.16 10.87 -13.35
C GLN A 21 1.33 11.21 -13.29
N LYS A 22 1.71 12.36 -13.84
CA LYS A 22 3.06 12.90 -13.70
C LYS A 22 3.33 13.22 -12.22
N SER A 23 4.46 12.71 -11.72
CA SER A 23 4.91 12.97 -10.36
C SER A 23 5.55 14.37 -10.26
N ASP A 24 5.20 15.09 -9.21
CA ASP A 24 5.93 16.28 -8.74
C ASP A 24 6.66 16.02 -7.41
N GLY A 25 6.68 14.75 -6.97
CA GLY A 25 7.32 14.31 -5.72
C GLY A 25 6.50 14.60 -4.47
N THR A 26 5.27 15.12 -4.59
CA THR A 26 4.42 15.47 -3.43
C THR A 26 3.40 14.38 -3.11
N THR A 27 2.97 14.33 -1.85
CA THR A 27 1.83 13.50 -1.43
C THR A 27 0.57 13.82 -2.23
N LYS A 28 0.35 15.10 -2.56
CA LYS A 28 -0.80 15.51 -3.37
C LYS A 28 -0.80 14.88 -4.77
N SER A 29 0.36 14.80 -5.43
CA SER A 29 0.45 14.15 -6.75
C SER A 29 0.24 12.65 -6.67
N LEU A 30 0.70 12.00 -5.58
CA LEU A 30 0.44 10.59 -5.34
C LEU A 30 -1.04 10.31 -5.11
N VAL A 31 -1.70 11.09 -4.23
CA VAL A 31 -3.15 10.97 -3.97
C VAL A 31 -3.96 11.17 -5.25
N LYS A 32 -3.54 12.10 -6.11
CA LYS A 32 -4.18 12.31 -7.40
C LYS A 32 -4.01 11.07 -8.31
N ALA A 33 -2.83 10.46 -8.35
CA ALA A 33 -2.61 9.22 -9.11
C ALA A 33 -3.49 8.06 -8.60
N GLU A 34 -3.64 7.92 -7.29
CA GLU A 34 -4.54 6.94 -6.67
C GLU A 34 -6.01 7.17 -7.05
N LEU A 35 -6.46 8.43 -7.02
CA LEU A 35 -7.84 8.79 -7.42
C LEU A 35 -8.09 8.54 -8.91
N GLU A 36 -7.13 8.84 -9.79
CA GLU A 36 -7.21 8.56 -11.21
C GLU A 36 -7.25 7.04 -11.50
N PHE A 37 -6.50 6.24 -10.73
CA PHE A 37 -6.55 4.79 -10.80
C PHE A 37 -7.94 4.27 -10.37
N ALA A 38 -8.48 4.76 -9.25
CA ALA A 38 -9.82 4.40 -8.79
C ALA A 38 -10.91 4.80 -9.81
N GLU A 39 -10.82 5.99 -10.38
CA GLU A 39 -11.74 6.47 -11.42
C GLU A 39 -11.63 5.62 -12.70
N SER A 40 -10.41 5.25 -13.11
CA SER A 40 -10.19 4.38 -14.27
C SER A 40 -10.82 3.01 -14.06
N LEU A 41 -10.67 2.41 -12.85
CA LEU A 41 -11.31 1.14 -12.54
C LEU A 41 -12.84 1.26 -12.58
N ALA A 42 -13.40 2.28 -11.97
CA ALA A 42 -14.85 2.49 -11.95
C ALA A 42 -15.46 2.71 -13.34
N LYS A 43 -14.71 3.34 -14.26
CA LYS A 43 -15.20 3.64 -15.61
C LYS A 43 -14.88 2.56 -16.65
N ASN A 44 -13.68 2.00 -16.59
CA ASN A 44 -13.12 1.19 -17.66
C ASN A 44 -12.87 -0.28 -17.24
N GLY A 45 -13.03 -0.57 -15.94
CA GLY A 45 -12.82 -1.88 -15.36
C GLY A 45 -11.38 -2.14 -14.90
N SER A 46 -11.23 -3.23 -14.17
CA SER A 46 -10.00 -3.60 -13.47
C SER A 46 -8.85 -3.91 -14.44
N LYS A 47 -9.09 -4.66 -15.50
CA LYS A 47 -8.07 -5.00 -16.51
C LYS A 47 -7.44 -3.75 -17.12
N THR A 48 -8.26 -2.81 -17.59
CA THR A 48 -7.83 -1.55 -18.18
C THR A 48 -7.07 -0.69 -17.17
N ALA A 49 -7.58 -0.56 -15.94
CA ALA A 49 -6.96 0.22 -14.89
C ALA A 49 -5.58 -0.31 -14.50
N TYR A 50 -5.46 -1.61 -14.18
CA TYR A 50 -4.16 -2.19 -13.81
C TYR A 50 -3.16 -2.20 -14.98
N THR A 51 -3.62 -2.44 -16.20
CA THR A 51 -2.73 -2.39 -17.38
C THR A 51 -2.13 -0.99 -17.56
N THR A 52 -2.91 0.05 -17.27
CA THR A 52 -2.52 1.46 -17.44
C THR A 52 -1.61 1.96 -16.30
N PHE A 53 -1.96 1.67 -15.05
CA PHE A 53 -1.32 2.28 -13.88
C PHE A 53 -0.25 1.41 -13.22
N ALA A 54 -0.28 0.09 -13.39
CA ALA A 54 0.70 -0.79 -12.78
C ALA A 54 2.06 -0.73 -13.51
N ALA A 55 3.13 -0.73 -12.74
CA ALA A 55 4.48 -0.96 -13.27
C ALA A 55 4.60 -2.38 -13.86
N ASN A 56 5.58 -2.62 -14.71
CA ASN A 56 5.75 -3.93 -15.34
C ASN A 56 6.05 -5.05 -14.34
N ASP A 57 6.67 -4.71 -13.21
CA ASP A 57 7.01 -5.62 -12.11
C ASP A 57 6.05 -5.50 -10.91
N ALA A 58 4.92 -4.80 -11.08
CA ALA A 58 3.94 -4.61 -10.02
C ALA A 58 3.35 -5.92 -9.52
N LEU A 59 3.12 -6.00 -8.21
CA LEU A 59 2.54 -7.17 -7.56
C LEU A 59 1.13 -6.87 -7.03
N VAL A 60 0.25 -7.86 -7.15
CA VAL A 60 -1.03 -7.92 -6.44
C VAL A 60 -1.11 -9.23 -5.65
N PHE A 61 -1.80 -9.22 -4.52
CA PHE A 61 -1.99 -10.40 -3.68
C PHE A 61 -3.36 -11.02 -3.95
N ARG A 62 -3.38 -12.23 -4.58
CA ARG A 62 -4.62 -12.91 -5.04
C ARG A 62 -4.57 -14.46 -4.89
N PRO A 63 -4.57 -15.06 -3.74
CA PRO A 63 -4.07 -14.56 -2.46
C PRO A 63 -2.55 -14.39 -2.45
N ASN A 64 -1.81 -15.20 -3.24
CA ASN A 64 -0.37 -15.12 -3.37
C ASN A 64 0.07 -13.91 -4.22
N PRO A 65 1.28 -13.35 -4.01
CA PRO A 65 1.78 -12.27 -4.83
C PRO A 65 2.01 -12.73 -6.27
N VAL A 66 1.32 -12.08 -7.20
CA VAL A 66 1.41 -12.33 -8.64
C VAL A 66 1.61 -11.01 -9.39
N ASN A 67 2.14 -11.07 -10.61
CA ASN A 67 2.28 -9.87 -11.42
C ASN A 67 0.91 -9.27 -11.76
N ALA A 68 0.73 -7.98 -11.46
CA ALA A 68 -0.55 -7.28 -11.59
C ALA A 68 -1.07 -7.26 -13.04
N LYS A 69 -0.22 -6.92 -14.01
CA LYS A 69 -0.61 -6.83 -15.43
C LYS A 69 -0.97 -8.20 -15.99
N THR A 70 -0.21 -9.23 -15.64
CA THR A 70 -0.48 -10.61 -16.07
C THR A 70 -1.80 -11.12 -15.48
N PHE A 71 -2.00 -10.91 -14.18
CA PHE A 71 -3.20 -11.37 -13.51
C PHE A 71 -4.45 -10.69 -14.07
N TYR A 72 -4.52 -9.36 -14.03
CA TYR A 72 -5.69 -8.63 -14.49
C TYR A 72 -5.85 -8.65 -16.01
N GLY A 73 -4.76 -8.79 -16.77
CA GLY A 73 -4.81 -8.97 -18.21
C GLY A 73 -5.56 -10.24 -18.63
N ALA A 74 -5.55 -11.28 -17.79
CA ALA A 74 -6.25 -12.55 -18.00
C ALA A 74 -7.69 -12.58 -17.43
N GLN A 75 -8.10 -11.58 -16.61
CA GLN A 75 -9.44 -11.53 -16.02
C GLN A 75 -10.41 -10.74 -16.92
N PRO A 76 -11.72 -10.99 -16.80
CA PRO A 76 -12.74 -10.11 -17.36
C PRO A 76 -12.67 -8.74 -16.67
N GLU A 77 -13.20 -7.71 -17.33
CA GLU A 77 -13.37 -6.40 -16.69
C GLU A 77 -14.35 -6.48 -15.52
N SER A 78 -14.01 -5.80 -14.42
CA SER A 78 -14.89 -5.61 -13.26
C SER A 78 -14.78 -4.19 -12.77
N THR A 79 -15.91 -3.60 -12.39
CA THR A 79 -16.05 -2.25 -11.82
C THR A 79 -16.59 -2.28 -10.40
N ASP A 80 -16.63 -3.46 -9.77
CA ASP A 80 -17.34 -3.68 -8.50
C ASP A 80 -16.64 -3.10 -7.29
N VAL A 81 -15.35 -2.74 -7.40
CA VAL A 81 -14.55 -2.22 -6.30
C VAL A 81 -14.51 -0.70 -6.33
N VAL A 82 -14.85 -0.10 -5.19
CA VAL A 82 -14.77 1.36 -4.99
C VAL A 82 -13.94 1.64 -3.75
N TRP A 83 -12.98 2.56 -3.85
CA TRP A 83 -12.15 2.96 -2.73
C TRP A 83 -11.81 4.46 -2.77
N ILE A 84 -11.32 4.96 -1.64
CA ILE A 84 -10.89 6.35 -1.51
C ILE A 84 -9.65 6.42 -0.61
N PRO A 85 -8.59 7.16 -0.99
CA PRO A 85 -7.45 7.38 -0.14
C PRO A 85 -7.82 8.28 1.06
N VAL A 86 -7.46 7.85 2.26
CA VAL A 86 -7.62 8.62 3.50
C VAL A 86 -6.29 8.92 4.19
N TYR A 87 -5.25 8.21 3.77
CA TYR A 87 -3.88 8.44 4.22
C TYR A 87 -2.91 8.10 3.09
N ALA A 88 -1.87 8.89 2.96
CA ALA A 88 -0.76 8.67 2.05
C ALA A 88 0.53 9.23 2.64
N LYS A 89 1.65 8.71 2.20
CA LYS A 89 2.97 9.25 2.50
C LYS A 89 3.90 9.05 1.32
N VAL A 90 4.73 10.06 1.04
CA VAL A 90 5.74 10.04 -0.02
C VAL A 90 7.11 10.21 0.61
N SER A 91 8.09 9.49 0.08
CA SER A 91 9.49 9.68 0.43
C SER A 91 9.95 11.10 0.07
N ARG A 92 10.94 11.61 0.75
CA ARG A 92 11.44 12.96 0.48
C ARG A 92 12.16 13.13 -0.84
N SER A 93 12.60 12.03 -1.43
CA SER A 93 13.08 12.02 -2.82
C SER A 93 11.96 12.08 -3.85
N GLY A 94 10.70 11.91 -3.43
CA GLY A 94 9.56 11.95 -4.32
C GLY A 94 9.47 10.77 -5.30
N ASP A 95 10.24 9.71 -5.07
CA ASP A 95 10.37 8.55 -5.96
C ASP A 95 9.51 7.35 -5.54
N PHE A 96 9.00 7.38 -4.30
CA PHE A 96 8.28 6.28 -3.67
C PHE A 96 7.25 6.81 -2.68
N GLY A 97 6.13 6.10 -2.56
CA GLY A 97 5.11 6.40 -1.57
C GLY A 97 4.08 5.29 -1.44
N PHE A 98 3.15 5.47 -0.53
CA PHE A 98 2.00 4.57 -0.37
C PHE A 98 0.73 5.33 -0.04
N THR A 99 -0.39 4.69 -0.33
CA THR A 99 -1.74 5.17 -0.03
C THR A 99 -2.52 4.05 0.65
N THR A 100 -3.49 4.41 1.47
CA THR A 100 -4.42 3.46 2.07
C THR A 100 -5.76 4.12 2.38
N GLY A 101 -6.80 3.33 2.42
CA GLY A 101 -8.13 3.80 2.73
C GLY A 101 -9.18 2.70 2.63
N PRO A 102 -10.45 3.03 2.95
CA PRO A 102 -11.54 2.08 2.86
C PRO A 102 -11.83 1.69 1.42
N PHE A 103 -12.19 0.43 1.21
CA PHE A 103 -12.83 -0.05 -0.01
C PHE A 103 -14.13 -0.78 0.28
N THR A 104 -14.98 -0.87 -0.75
CA THR A 104 -16.15 -1.74 -0.78
C THR A 104 -16.19 -2.51 -2.08
N VAL A 105 -16.65 -3.76 -2.03
CA VAL A 105 -16.93 -4.58 -3.21
C VAL A 105 -18.42 -4.82 -3.27
N ALA A 106 -19.08 -4.47 -4.39
CA ALA A 106 -20.50 -4.66 -4.63
C ALA A 106 -21.40 -4.21 -3.46
N VAL A 107 -21.00 -3.19 -2.71
CA VAL A 107 -21.70 -2.60 -1.53
C VAL A 107 -21.91 -3.61 -0.37
N LYS A 108 -21.26 -4.77 -0.40
CA LYS A 108 -21.48 -5.86 0.59
C LYS A 108 -20.23 -6.27 1.34
N GLU A 109 -19.06 -6.14 0.71
CA GLU A 109 -17.78 -6.46 1.33
C GLU A 109 -17.04 -5.16 1.65
N TYR A 110 -16.43 -5.12 2.82
CA TYR A 110 -15.71 -3.97 3.35
C TYR A 110 -14.26 -4.33 3.60
N GLY A 111 -13.38 -3.36 3.47
CA GLY A 111 -11.97 -3.56 3.78
C GLY A 111 -11.15 -2.29 3.70
N GLN A 112 -9.84 -2.46 3.79
CA GLN A 112 -8.84 -1.43 3.59
C GLN A 112 -7.93 -1.85 2.45
N TYR A 113 -7.77 -0.99 1.45
CA TYR A 113 -6.74 -1.16 0.43
C TYR A 113 -5.41 -0.61 0.94
N PHE A 114 -4.34 -1.11 0.39
CA PHE A 114 -2.99 -0.65 0.61
C PHE A 114 -2.21 -0.75 -0.69
N SER A 115 -1.81 0.41 -1.23
CA SER A 115 -1.11 0.52 -2.50
C SER A 115 0.25 1.18 -2.31
N ILE A 116 1.29 0.58 -2.87
CA ILE A 116 2.63 1.16 -2.95
C ILE A 116 2.85 1.65 -4.38
N TRP A 117 3.34 2.86 -4.49
CA TRP A 117 3.61 3.55 -5.72
C TRP A 117 5.09 3.90 -5.86
N LYS A 118 5.61 3.84 -7.06
CA LYS A 118 6.95 4.29 -7.42
C LYS A 118 6.92 5.22 -8.63
N VAL A 119 7.93 6.08 -8.75
CA VAL A 119 8.07 6.94 -9.93
C VAL A 119 8.91 6.24 -10.97
N VAL A 120 8.35 6.05 -12.17
CA VAL A 120 9.00 5.50 -13.35
C VAL A 120 8.88 6.52 -14.48
N ASN A 121 10.01 6.98 -15.02
CA ASN A 121 10.01 7.99 -16.10
C ASN A 121 9.18 9.25 -15.77
N GLY A 122 9.25 9.70 -14.51
CA GLY A 122 8.53 10.89 -14.05
C GLY A 122 7.03 10.71 -13.82
N LYS A 123 6.53 9.48 -13.80
CA LYS A 123 5.11 9.17 -13.56
C LYS A 123 4.97 8.22 -12.38
N TRP A 124 3.88 8.40 -11.62
CA TRP A 124 3.49 7.43 -10.62
C TRP A 124 2.99 6.14 -11.28
N GLU A 125 3.62 5.02 -10.94
CA GLU A 125 3.18 3.68 -11.31
C GLU A 125 2.99 2.84 -10.06
N LEU A 126 1.90 2.07 -10.03
CA LEU A 126 1.61 1.13 -8.95
C LEU A 126 2.69 0.05 -8.88
N ALA A 127 3.28 -0.15 -7.72
CA ALA A 127 4.34 -1.15 -7.50
C ALA A 127 3.83 -2.39 -6.74
N LEU A 128 2.87 -2.19 -5.84
CA LEU A 128 2.25 -3.26 -5.07
C LEU A 128 0.85 -2.83 -4.65
N ASP A 129 -0.12 -3.75 -4.72
CA ASP A 129 -1.47 -3.49 -4.28
C ASP A 129 -2.09 -4.72 -3.61
N LEU A 130 -2.81 -4.49 -2.54
CA LEU A 130 -3.55 -5.50 -1.83
C LEU A 130 -4.76 -4.92 -1.09
N GLY A 131 -5.76 -5.77 -0.84
CA GLY A 131 -6.90 -5.47 0.00
C GLY A 131 -6.93 -6.36 1.24
N VAL A 132 -7.33 -5.79 2.37
CA VAL A 132 -7.56 -6.50 3.63
C VAL A 132 -9.02 -6.36 4.00
N SER A 133 -9.79 -7.44 3.85
CA SER A 133 -11.23 -7.44 4.14
C SER A 133 -11.49 -7.46 5.64
N HIS A 134 -12.55 -6.76 6.07
CA HIS A 134 -13.02 -6.76 7.44
C HIS A 134 -14.55 -6.73 7.50
N ASN A 135 -15.10 -6.92 8.68
CA ASN A 135 -16.53 -6.83 8.91
C ASN A 135 -17.07 -5.44 8.58
N LYS A 136 -18.39 -5.34 8.36
CA LYS A 136 -19.03 -4.03 8.19
C LYS A 136 -18.64 -3.09 9.32
N PRO A 137 -18.15 -1.86 9.02
CA PRO A 137 -17.76 -0.89 10.02
C PRO A 137 -18.90 -0.58 11.00
N LEU A 138 -18.57 -0.57 12.29
CA LEU A 138 -19.52 -0.19 13.36
C LEU A 138 -19.74 1.32 13.42
N ASN A 139 -18.75 2.09 12.99
CA ASN A 139 -18.77 3.54 13.00
C ASN A 139 -18.75 4.10 11.57
N LYS A 140 -19.03 5.40 11.44
CA LYS A 140 -18.90 6.08 10.15
C LYS A 140 -17.48 5.95 9.63
N VAL A 141 -17.36 5.37 8.45
CA VAL A 141 -16.06 5.22 7.76
C VAL A 141 -15.44 6.59 7.52
N ARG A 142 -14.18 6.73 7.86
CA ARG A 142 -13.44 7.95 7.59
C ARG A 142 -13.19 8.09 6.11
N THR A 143 -13.59 9.19 5.52
CA THR A 143 -13.37 9.53 4.10
C THR A 143 -12.50 10.77 3.92
N GLN A 144 -12.19 11.49 5.01
CA GLN A 144 -11.35 12.66 4.97
C GLN A 144 -9.87 12.25 4.89
N PHE A 145 -9.18 12.78 3.88
CA PHE A 145 -7.73 12.65 3.76
C PHE A 145 -7.00 13.39 4.89
N ILE A 146 -5.92 12.80 5.39
CA ILE A 146 -5.04 13.42 6.38
C ILE A 146 -3.65 13.53 5.77
N GLU A 147 -3.19 14.77 5.67
CA GLU A 147 -1.81 15.06 5.30
C GLU A 147 -0.87 14.57 6.40
N PRO A 148 0.13 13.74 6.07
CA PRO A 148 1.12 13.30 7.06
C PRO A 148 2.10 14.41 7.41
N ASN A 149 2.61 14.38 8.64
CA ASN A 149 3.74 15.22 9.02
C ASN A 149 5.04 14.62 8.48
N ASP A 150 5.85 15.47 7.87
CA ASP A 150 7.20 15.10 7.41
C ASP A 150 8.26 15.56 8.41
N PHE A 151 9.02 14.61 8.94
CA PHE A 151 10.03 14.89 9.98
C PHE A 151 11.47 15.01 9.43
N TYR A 152 11.71 14.63 8.18
CA TYR A 152 13.06 14.45 7.67
C TYR A 152 13.36 15.30 6.45
N LYS A 153 14.55 15.93 6.39
CA LYS A 153 14.99 16.70 5.20
C LYS A 153 15.54 15.75 4.12
N PRO A 154 15.22 15.97 2.83
CA PRO A 154 15.72 15.12 1.75
C PRO A 154 17.23 15.01 1.77
N LYS A 155 17.74 13.81 1.57
CA LYS A 155 19.16 13.57 1.36
C LYS A 155 19.29 12.59 0.20
N PHE A 156 19.83 13.08 -0.92
CA PHE A 156 20.14 12.23 -2.05
C PHE A 156 21.30 11.30 -1.68
N LEU A 157 21.08 10.01 -1.91
CA LEU A 157 22.06 8.98 -1.58
C LEU A 157 22.74 8.50 -2.87
N ASN A 158 24.04 8.21 -2.83
CA ASN A 158 24.72 7.48 -3.87
C ASN A 158 24.37 5.97 -3.81
N ASP A 159 24.74 5.19 -4.83
CA ASP A 159 24.35 3.78 -4.93
C ASP A 159 24.83 2.92 -3.75
N LYS A 160 26.03 3.17 -3.24
CA LYS A 160 26.55 2.49 -2.04
C LYS A 160 25.68 2.77 -0.81
N GLN A 161 25.28 4.03 -0.61
CA GLN A 161 24.41 4.42 0.51
C GLN A 161 23.00 3.83 0.37
N ARG A 162 22.48 3.73 -0.86
CA ARG A 162 21.19 3.05 -1.14
C ARG A 162 21.24 1.58 -0.77
N GLN A 163 22.28 0.87 -1.19
CA GLN A 163 22.48 -0.54 -0.85
C GLN A 163 22.61 -0.73 0.65
N THR A 164 23.50 0.02 1.31
CA THR A 164 23.67 -0.04 2.78
C THR A 164 22.35 0.23 3.50
N GLY A 165 21.54 1.18 3.01
CA GLY A 165 20.23 1.44 3.61
C GLY A 165 19.26 0.27 3.49
N ALA A 166 19.26 -0.48 2.39
CA ALA A 166 18.45 -1.68 2.25
C ALA A 166 18.91 -2.79 3.22
N GLU A 167 20.20 -2.95 3.41
CA GLU A 167 20.78 -3.86 4.40
C GLU A 167 20.36 -3.50 5.83
N ILE A 168 20.39 -2.22 6.21
CA ILE A 168 19.94 -1.75 7.52
C ILE A 168 18.48 -2.12 7.77
N ILE A 169 17.59 -1.92 6.80
CA ILE A 169 16.18 -2.27 6.92
C ILE A 169 16.04 -3.80 7.10
N GLY A 170 16.78 -4.56 6.31
CA GLY A 170 16.83 -6.02 6.42
C GLY A 170 17.24 -6.47 7.82
N THR A 171 18.31 -5.91 8.36
CA THR A 171 18.79 -6.20 9.71
C THR A 171 17.79 -5.76 10.79
N THR A 172 17.14 -4.60 10.61
CA THR A 172 16.08 -4.13 11.52
C THR A 172 14.94 -5.14 11.62
N GLU A 173 14.48 -5.66 10.47
CA GLU A 173 13.40 -6.66 10.44
C GLU A 173 13.86 -8.02 11.00
N GLU A 174 15.09 -8.43 10.76
CA GLU A 174 15.66 -9.65 11.35
C GLU A 174 15.75 -9.54 12.87
N THR A 175 16.12 -8.37 13.40
CA THR A 175 16.11 -8.07 14.82
C THR A 175 14.69 -8.16 15.39
N LEU A 176 13.72 -7.51 14.74
CA LEU A 176 12.32 -7.64 15.12
C LEU A 176 11.88 -9.12 15.14
N ASN A 177 12.16 -9.87 14.07
CA ASN A 177 11.80 -11.30 13.99
C ASN A 177 12.43 -12.14 15.09
N THR A 178 13.66 -11.85 15.46
CA THR A 178 14.36 -12.51 16.58
C THR A 178 13.65 -12.19 17.91
N LEU A 179 13.33 -10.92 18.15
CA LEU A 179 12.66 -10.50 19.38
C LEU A 179 11.21 -11.01 19.43
N LEU A 180 10.50 -11.11 18.32
CA LEU A 180 9.19 -11.76 18.25
C LEU A 180 9.24 -13.23 18.67
N LYS A 181 10.31 -13.94 18.33
CA LYS A 181 10.52 -15.35 18.72
C LYS A 181 10.90 -15.50 20.19
N THR A 182 11.69 -14.58 20.74
CA THR A 182 12.26 -14.68 22.09
C THR A 182 11.43 -13.98 23.17
N HIS A 183 10.82 -12.87 22.85
CA HIS A 183 10.05 -12.02 23.77
C HIS A 183 8.56 -11.90 23.42
N GLY A 184 8.11 -12.60 22.36
CA GLY A 184 6.72 -12.58 21.92
C GLY A 184 6.34 -11.29 21.21
N VAL A 185 5.04 -11.15 20.96
CA VAL A 185 4.47 -10.08 20.11
C VAL A 185 4.58 -8.68 20.70
N SER A 186 4.84 -8.56 22.00
CA SER A 186 5.14 -7.28 22.65
C SER A 186 6.38 -6.58 22.07
N ALA A 187 7.26 -7.33 21.39
CA ALA A 187 8.42 -6.79 20.68
C ALA A 187 8.05 -5.74 19.63
N PHE A 188 6.84 -5.79 19.04
CA PHE A 188 6.37 -4.74 18.13
C PHE A 188 6.40 -3.34 18.77
N ALA A 189 6.26 -3.23 20.09
CA ALA A 189 6.33 -1.96 20.80
C ALA A 189 7.66 -1.22 20.60
N GLY A 190 8.77 -1.94 20.44
CA GLY A 190 10.10 -1.35 20.19
C GLY A 190 10.29 -0.84 18.76
N PHE A 191 9.45 -1.28 17.82
CA PHE A 191 9.60 -0.97 16.39
C PHE A 191 8.44 -0.13 15.84
N ALA A 192 7.29 -0.13 16.47
CA ALA A 192 6.12 0.63 16.00
C ALA A 192 6.27 2.12 16.27
N ASN A 193 5.97 2.93 15.24
CA ASN A 193 5.78 4.36 15.42
C ASN A 193 4.53 4.62 16.28
N HIS A 194 4.46 5.80 16.90
CA HIS A 194 3.34 6.14 17.79
C HIS A 194 1.98 6.14 17.07
N ASP A 195 1.94 6.46 15.77
CA ASP A 195 0.74 6.50 14.91
C ASP A 195 0.66 5.36 13.89
N VAL A 196 1.38 4.26 14.15
CA VAL A 196 1.39 3.07 13.29
C VAL A 196 -0.03 2.64 12.89
N ARG A 197 -0.19 2.21 11.64
CA ARG A 197 -1.43 1.66 11.10
C ARG A 197 -1.29 0.16 10.93
N VAL A 198 -2.19 -0.59 11.55
CA VAL A 198 -2.27 -2.04 11.38
C VAL A 198 -3.52 -2.37 10.58
N LEU A 199 -3.35 -3.11 9.50
CA LEU A 199 -4.42 -3.71 8.71
C LEU A 199 -4.33 -5.23 8.90
N PHE A 200 -5.39 -5.81 9.45
CA PHE A 200 -5.46 -7.23 9.75
C PHE A 200 -6.84 -7.79 9.34
N PRO A 201 -6.90 -8.97 8.69
CA PRO A 201 -8.16 -9.55 8.22
C PRO A 201 -9.20 -9.69 9.33
N GLY A 202 -10.43 -9.28 9.03
CA GLY A 202 -11.54 -9.31 9.97
C GLY A 202 -11.68 -8.09 10.89
N TYR A 203 -10.71 -7.17 10.91
CA TYR A 203 -10.69 -6.01 11.81
C TYR A 203 -10.64 -4.69 11.05
N GLU A 204 -11.35 -3.67 11.57
CA GLU A 204 -11.17 -2.30 11.14
C GLU A 204 -9.73 -1.83 11.40
N PRO A 205 -9.21 -0.81 10.68
CA PRO A 205 -7.84 -0.32 10.87
C PRO A 205 -7.55 0.02 12.33
N ILE A 206 -6.47 -0.53 12.85
CA ILE A 206 -5.99 -0.25 14.21
C ILE A 206 -4.91 0.83 14.10
N ILE A 207 -5.18 2.00 14.67
CA ILE A 207 -4.30 3.17 14.55
C ILE A 207 -3.78 3.55 15.93
N GLY A 208 -2.45 3.66 16.00
CA GLY A 208 -1.71 4.00 17.20
C GLY A 208 -1.01 2.81 17.85
N LYS A 209 0.21 3.05 18.32
CA LYS A 209 1.12 2.06 18.91
C LYS A 209 0.48 1.26 20.03
N ASP A 210 -0.13 1.93 21.00
CA ASP A 210 -0.69 1.25 22.18
C ASP A 210 -1.83 0.31 21.79
N LYS A 211 -2.69 0.74 20.86
CA LYS A 211 -3.78 -0.08 20.34
C LYS A 211 -3.26 -1.26 19.54
N ALA A 212 -2.24 -1.05 18.70
CA ALA A 212 -1.61 -2.12 17.91
C ALA A 212 -0.98 -3.18 18.82
N VAL A 213 -0.22 -2.76 19.83
CA VAL A 213 0.42 -3.67 20.80
C VAL A 213 -0.63 -4.40 21.64
N ALA A 214 -1.67 -3.71 22.09
CA ALA A 214 -2.78 -4.33 22.83
C ALA A 214 -3.49 -5.39 21.96
N PHE A 215 -3.76 -5.09 20.68
CA PHE A 215 -4.35 -6.02 19.73
C PHE A 215 -3.47 -7.26 19.55
N PHE A 216 -2.18 -7.10 19.25
CA PHE A 216 -1.26 -8.22 19.09
C PHE A 216 -1.17 -9.08 20.36
N ASN A 217 -1.03 -8.46 21.52
CA ASN A 217 -1.00 -9.16 22.79
C ASN A 217 -2.30 -9.89 23.13
N SER A 218 -3.44 -9.41 22.66
CA SER A 218 -4.73 -10.10 22.91
C SER A 218 -4.92 -11.32 22.01
N MET A 219 -4.45 -11.26 20.76
CA MET A 219 -4.74 -12.26 19.73
C MET A 219 -3.65 -13.30 19.55
N PHE A 220 -2.38 -12.87 19.55
CA PHE A 220 -1.27 -13.71 19.10
C PHE A 220 -0.46 -14.28 20.26
N ALA A 221 -0.12 -15.56 20.17
CA ALA A 221 0.86 -16.21 21.02
C ALA A 221 2.27 -16.01 20.44
N LYS A 222 2.40 -16.12 19.11
CA LYS A 222 3.70 -16.02 18.43
C LYS A 222 3.53 -15.49 17.00
N VAL A 223 4.52 -14.74 16.54
CA VAL A 223 4.66 -14.31 15.14
C VAL A 223 6.07 -14.62 14.67
N SER A 224 6.20 -15.16 13.47
CA SER A 224 7.48 -15.34 12.80
C SER A 224 7.40 -14.83 11.37
N LEU A 225 8.47 -14.15 10.91
CA LEU A 225 8.54 -13.50 9.63
C LEU A 225 9.57 -14.18 8.73
N LYS A 226 9.23 -14.35 7.45
CA LYS A 226 10.16 -14.77 6.40
C LYS A 226 10.08 -13.72 5.28
N ARG A 227 11.04 -12.80 5.28
CA ARG A 227 11.12 -11.70 4.29
C ARG A 227 11.43 -12.24 2.90
N THR A 228 10.76 -11.68 1.90
CA THR A 228 11.01 -11.92 0.47
C THR A 228 11.84 -10.79 -0.13
N LYS A 229 11.50 -9.54 0.17
CA LYS A 229 12.16 -8.37 -0.45
C LYS A 229 12.20 -7.16 0.47
N VAL A 230 13.21 -6.33 0.27
CA VAL A 230 13.33 -4.97 0.82
C VAL A 230 13.38 -3.99 -0.35
N VAL A 231 12.63 -2.92 -0.26
CA VAL A 231 12.69 -1.79 -1.19
C VAL A 231 12.80 -0.50 -0.37
N LYS A 232 13.74 0.35 -0.72
CA LYS A 232 14.00 1.61 -0.03
C LYS A 232 13.93 2.77 -1.01
N ALA A 233 13.31 3.88 -0.56
CA ALA A 233 13.31 5.14 -1.29
C ALA A 233 14.72 5.71 -1.44
N ASP A 234 14.96 6.42 -2.53
CA ASP A 234 16.23 7.09 -2.80
C ASP A 234 16.57 8.14 -1.73
N GLY A 235 15.54 8.78 -1.14
CA GLY A 235 15.68 9.74 -0.04
C GLY A 235 16.21 9.16 1.27
N GLY A 236 16.18 7.84 1.43
CA GLY A 236 16.69 7.14 2.61
C GLY A 236 15.87 7.36 3.88
N ASP A 237 14.62 7.72 3.72
CA ASP A 237 13.67 8.03 4.80
C ASP A 237 12.49 7.07 4.87
N LEU A 238 12.14 6.41 3.76
CA LEU A 238 11.02 5.50 3.63
C LEU A 238 11.46 4.18 2.99
N ALA A 239 10.91 3.07 3.47
CA ALA A 239 11.17 1.74 2.91
C ALA A 239 9.97 0.82 3.16
N TYR A 240 9.86 -0.25 2.37
CA TYR A 240 8.96 -1.35 2.69
C TYR A 240 9.65 -2.70 2.55
N THR A 241 9.12 -3.65 3.28
CA THR A 241 9.42 -5.07 3.15
C THR A 241 8.14 -5.83 2.88
N TYR A 242 8.25 -6.98 2.22
CA TYR A 242 7.15 -7.93 2.17
C TYR A 242 7.66 -9.36 2.25
N GLY A 243 6.79 -10.26 2.66
CA GLY A 243 7.11 -11.66 2.82
C GLY A 243 5.95 -12.47 3.36
N VAL A 244 6.26 -13.58 4.03
CA VAL A 244 5.29 -14.46 4.67
C VAL A 244 5.46 -14.39 6.18
N ALA A 245 4.34 -14.27 6.90
CA ALA A 245 4.26 -14.36 8.34
C ALA A 245 3.53 -15.65 8.74
N ALA A 246 4.06 -16.39 9.73
CA ALA A 246 3.30 -17.41 10.42
C ALA A 246 2.89 -16.87 11.78
N ILE A 247 1.59 -16.95 12.07
CA ILE A 247 0.98 -16.44 13.29
C ILE A 247 0.36 -17.61 14.04
N ASP A 248 0.83 -17.83 15.26
CA ASP A 248 0.21 -18.73 16.22
C ASP A 248 -0.71 -17.87 17.10
N TYR A 249 -2.00 -18.19 17.11
CA TYR A 249 -3.00 -17.53 17.95
C TYR A 249 -3.02 -18.14 19.34
N LYS A 250 -3.50 -17.39 20.32
CA LYS A 250 -3.73 -17.91 21.67
C LYS A 250 -4.82 -18.98 21.73
N ALA A 251 -5.64 -19.09 20.70
CA ALA A 251 -6.71 -20.09 20.54
C ALA A 251 -6.23 -21.40 19.87
N ASP A 252 -4.95 -21.74 19.97
CA ASP A 252 -4.35 -22.95 19.40
C ASP A 252 -4.54 -23.09 17.87
N LEU A 253 -4.64 -21.98 17.18
CA LEU A 253 -4.75 -21.90 15.72
C LEU A 253 -3.44 -21.33 15.16
N ARG A 254 -2.98 -21.86 14.04
CA ARG A 254 -1.86 -21.32 13.27
C ARG A 254 -2.30 -20.99 11.87
N GLU A 255 -1.98 -19.77 11.42
CA GLU A 255 -2.26 -19.31 10.06
C GLU A 255 -1.03 -18.67 9.43
N SER A 256 -1.00 -18.71 8.10
CA SER A 256 0.00 -18.03 7.28
C SER A 256 -0.61 -16.80 6.62
N PHE A 257 0.16 -15.71 6.60
CA PHE A 257 -0.21 -14.45 6.00
C PHE A 257 0.91 -13.97 5.08
N HIS A 258 0.55 -13.25 4.03
CA HIS A 258 1.48 -12.31 3.43
C HIS A 258 1.52 -11.06 4.26
N TYR A 259 2.69 -10.47 4.44
CA TYR A 259 2.81 -9.19 5.11
C TYR A 259 3.46 -8.14 4.21
N VAL A 260 3.09 -6.89 4.43
CA VAL A 260 3.77 -5.70 3.91
C VAL A 260 3.98 -4.76 5.09
N PHE A 261 5.24 -4.47 5.39
CA PHE A 261 5.63 -3.54 6.44
C PHE A 261 6.25 -2.30 5.81
N VAL A 262 5.82 -1.12 6.25
CA VAL A 262 6.45 0.14 5.84
C VAL A 262 7.18 0.73 7.02
N TYR A 263 8.43 1.05 6.79
CA TYR A 263 9.35 1.66 7.74
C TYR A 263 9.62 3.11 7.37
N GLU A 264 9.66 3.95 8.37
CA GLU A 264 10.11 5.35 8.25
C GLU A 264 11.28 5.60 9.18
N ARG A 265 12.29 6.31 8.65
CA ARG A 265 13.42 6.72 9.44
C ARG A 265 13.04 7.90 10.33
N GLN A 266 13.22 7.74 11.62
CA GLN A 266 12.91 8.73 12.63
C GLN A 266 14.06 9.75 12.81
N PRO A 267 13.83 10.89 13.49
CA PRO A 267 14.88 11.89 13.77
C PRO A 267 16.10 11.35 14.51
N ASP A 268 15.93 10.32 15.34
CA ASP A 268 17.01 9.60 16.05
C ASP A 268 17.73 8.57 15.18
N ALA A 269 17.44 8.56 13.88
CA ALA A 269 17.95 7.65 12.86
C ALA A 269 17.47 6.19 12.98
N MET A 270 16.60 5.85 13.91
CA MET A 270 15.96 4.55 13.99
C MET A 270 14.90 4.40 12.89
N TRP A 271 14.67 3.14 12.48
CA TRP A 271 13.64 2.80 11.50
C TRP A 271 12.43 2.20 12.21
N ASN A 272 11.32 2.93 12.21
CA ASN A 272 10.09 2.49 12.86
C ASN A 272 9.01 2.12 11.84
N LEU A 273 8.20 1.13 12.20
CA LEU A 273 7.04 0.70 11.45
C LEU A 273 5.94 1.77 11.50
N ILE A 274 5.54 2.28 10.36
CA ILE A 274 4.40 3.21 10.20
C ILE A 274 3.18 2.51 9.61
N SER A 275 3.39 1.36 8.94
CA SER A 275 2.29 0.48 8.50
C SER A 275 2.68 -0.98 8.65
N ILE A 276 1.75 -1.77 9.18
CA ILE A 276 1.83 -3.23 9.37
C ILE A 276 0.59 -3.81 8.71
N VAL A 277 0.76 -4.46 7.58
CA VAL A 277 -0.34 -5.04 6.80
C VAL A 277 -0.18 -6.54 6.73
N PHE A 278 -1.23 -7.27 7.09
CA PHE A 278 -1.33 -8.70 6.91
C PHE A 278 -2.48 -9.00 5.94
N ALA A 279 -2.21 -9.78 4.93
CA ALA A 279 -3.21 -10.29 3.98
C ALA A 279 -3.22 -11.82 4.03
N PRO A 280 -4.39 -12.49 3.87
CA PRO A 280 -4.45 -13.94 3.86
C PRO A 280 -3.49 -14.54 2.84
N ALA A 281 -2.75 -15.57 3.23
CA ALA A 281 -2.02 -16.44 2.30
C ALA A 281 -2.88 -17.66 1.95
N GLU A 282 -2.56 -18.31 0.85
CA GLU A 282 -3.17 -19.58 0.49
C GLU A 282 -2.86 -20.63 1.58
N ARG A 283 -3.89 -21.41 1.96
CA ARG A 283 -3.80 -22.50 2.95
C ARG A 283 -3.25 -23.77 2.32
#